data_9e576a348b32064f17027356896cb61a
#
_entry.id   9e576a348b32064f17027356896cb61a
#
_cell.length_a   1.000
_cell.length_b   1.000
_cell.length_c   1.000
_cell.angle_alpha   90.00
_cell.angle_beta   90.00
_cell.angle_gamma   90.00
#
_symmetry.space_group_name_H-M   'P 1'
#
loop_
_entity.id
_entity.type
_entity.pdbx_description
1 polymer ?
#
loop_
_entity_poly.entity_id
_entity_poly.type
_entity_poly.pdbx_seq_one_letter_code
_entity_poly.pdbx_strand_id
1 'polypeptide(L)'
;MRTISINDPDDPRISGFRDIRERDLTGRQGLFIAEGEVVLRTLLSDASLCRPRSVLIATNRIDGLRGLLESVSPGTPIFAAGQDVLDRIAGFPLHRGILALGEKPVARTVEAVLADLPEEAVVVAASEIGNHDNIGVLYRNAAAFGAAAVLTDDRCGDPFYRKSIRVSVGAVLRMPGAAAPSLAALIDALEAARFEVIALSPSATEPMNGLEPGGRRALLLGSEGPGLPASAMARTRTVGIPMAGGFDSLNVAVTSALGLYQLTQRQA
;
A
#
# COMPACT_ATOMS: atom_id res chain seq x y z
N MET A 1 -29.67 -9.34 -0.54
CA MET A 1 -28.94 -8.16 0.01
C MET A 1 -29.91 -7.27 0.76
N ARG A 2 -29.60 -6.83 2.00
CA ARG A 2 -30.40 -5.87 2.79
C ARG A 2 -29.56 -4.63 3.03
N THR A 3 -30.05 -3.46 2.61
CA THR A 3 -29.44 -2.16 2.89
C THR A 3 -30.18 -1.46 4.04
N ILE A 4 -29.44 -0.67 4.80
CA ILE A 4 -29.95 0.13 5.92
C ILE A 4 -29.93 1.59 5.47
N SER A 5 -31.08 2.24 5.40
CA SER A 5 -31.17 3.65 5.01
C SER A 5 -30.63 4.56 6.11
N ILE A 6 -29.83 5.54 5.71
CA ILE A 6 -29.26 6.60 6.56
C ILE A 6 -29.70 7.95 5.99
N ASN A 7 -30.46 8.69 6.79
CA ASN A 7 -30.96 10.03 6.43
C ASN A 7 -30.30 11.13 7.28
N ASP A 8 -29.69 10.76 8.40
CA ASP A 8 -29.01 11.67 9.31
C ASP A 8 -27.50 11.46 9.23
N PRO A 9 -26.72 12.49 8.88
CA PRO A 9 -25.25 12.39 8.89
C PRO A 9 -24.68 12.14 10.30
N ASP A 10 -25.45 12.39 11.35
CA ASP A 10 -25.06 12.17 12.74
C ASP A 10 -25.49 10.83 13.31
N ASP A 11 -26.05 9.95 12.49
CA ASP A 11 -26.43 8.60 12.89
C ASP A 11 -25.21 7.84 13.49
N PRO A 12 -25.33 7.33 14.74
CA PRO A 12 -24.22 6.67 15.41
C PRO A 12 -23.71 5.41 14.69
N ARG A 13 -24.54 4.77 13.87
CA ARG A 13 -24.16 3.57 13.10
C ARG A 13 -23.08 3.82 12.04
N ILE A 14 -22.96 5.09 11.59
CA ILE A 14 -21.98 5.52 10.58
C ILE A 14 -20.86 6.39 11.17
N SER A 15 -20.74 6.43 12.50
CA SER A 15 -19.69 7.20 13.18
C SER A 15 -18.27 6.86 12.69
N GLY A 16 -18.03 5.61 12.28
CA GLY A 16 -16.76 5.17 11.73
C GLY A 16 -16.37 5.79 10.39
N PHE A 17 -17.27 6.53 9.74
CA PHE A 17 -17.00 7.23 8.47
C PHE A 17 -16.85 8.74 8.63
N ARG A 18 -17.03 9.29 9.85
CA ARG A 18 -17.05 10.74 10.12
C ARG A 18 -15.78 11.20 10.82
N ASP A 19 -15.32 12.41 10.49
CA ASP A 19 -14.32 13.24 11.21
C ASP A 19 -13.14 12.51 11.86
N ILE A 20 -12.90 11.26 11.47
CA ILE A 20 -11.84 10.48 12.04
C ILE A 20 -10.53 10.93 11.40
N ARG A 21 -9.67 11.48 12.20
CA ARG A 21 -8.28 11.69 11.80
C ARG A 21 -7.71 10.35 11.40
N GLU A 22 -7.32 10.19 10.14
CA GLU A 22 -6.83 8.91 9.60
C GLU A 22 -5.77 8.27 10.49
N ARG A 23 -4.90 9.07 11.12
CA ARG A 23 -3.90 8.59 12.07
C ARG A 23 -4.50 7.88 13.28
N ASP A 24 -5.63 8.35 13.79
CA ASP A 24 -6.29 7.73 14.94
C ASP A 24 -7.04 6.47 14.52
N LEU A 25 -7.64 6.48 13.34
CA LEU A 25 -8.31 5.32 12.77
C LEU A 25 -7.31 4.19 12.49
N THR A 26 -6.24 4.49 11.76
CA THR A 26 -5.25 3.48 11.33
C THR A 26 -4.33 3.05 12.48
N GLY A 27 -3.89 3.97 13.32
CA GLY A 27 -2.93 3.69 14.39
C GLY A 27 -3.54 3.06 15.63
N ARG A 28 -4.68 3.57 16.12
CA ARG A 28 -5.25 3.16 17.40
C ARG A 28 -6.35 2.10 17.28
N GLN A 29 -7.14 2.17 16.22
CA GLN A 29 -8.29 1.29 16.05
C GLN A 29 -8.02 0.13 15.08
N GLY A 30 -6.89 0.13 14.36
CA GLY A 30 -6.60 -0.88 13.35
C GLY A 30 -7.58 -0.87 12.17
N LEU A 31 -8.26 0.26 11.95
CA LEU A 31 -9.28 0.44 10.92
C LEU A 31 -8.76 1.37 9.81
N PHE A 32 -9.39 1.32 8.65
CA PHE A 32 -9.11 2.22 7.52
C PHE A 32 -10.36 2.50 6.69
N ILE A 33 -10.31 3.59 5.92
CA ILE A 33 -11.35 3.93 4.94
C ILE A 33 -10.89 3.54 3.53
N ALA A 34 -11.67 2.69 2.88
CA ALA A 34 -11.55 2.35 1.47
C ALA A 34 -12.56 3.20 0.66
N GLU A 35 -12.08 3.89 -0.39
CA GLU A 35 -12.88 4.78 -1.22
C GLU A 35 -12.96 4.30 -2.66
N GLY A 36 -14.16 4.17 -3.18
CA GLY A 36 -14.46 3.88 -4.57
C GLY A 36 -14.59 2.40 -4.90
N GLU A 37 -15.16 2.13 -6.08
CA GLU A 37 -15.58 0.80 -6.51
C GLU A 37 -14.43 -0.20 -6.62
N VAL A 38 -13.30 0.19 -7.25
CA VAL A 38 -12.16 -0.71 -7.47
C VAL A 38 -11.55 -1.17 -6.14
N VAL A 39 -11.42 -0.23 -5.19
CA VAL A 39 -10.90 -0.53 -3.85
C VAL A 39 -11.88 -1.42 -3.08
N LEU A 40 -13.19 -1.17 -3.18
CA LEU A 40 -14.21 -2.02 -2.57
C LEU A 40 -14.17 -3.44 -3.15
N ARG A 41 -14.05 -3.60 -4.47
CA ARG A 41 -13.88 -4.91 -5.11
C ARG A 41 -12.67 -5.66 -4.55
N THR A 42 -11.55 -4.98 -4.39
CA THR A 42 -10.34 -5.58 -3.81
C THR A 42 -10.58 -5.98 -2.35
N LEU A 43 -11.21 -5.10 -1.54
CA LEU A 43 -11.50 -5.39 -0.13
C LEU A 43 -12.42 -6.62 0.05
N LEU A 44 -13.36 -6.81 -0.88
CA LEU A 44 -14.34 -7.92 -0.84
C LEU A 44 -13.85 -9.19 -1.54
N SER A 45 -12.67 -9.18 -2.16
CA SER A 45 -12.11 -10.34 -2.85
C SER A 45 -11.43 -11.31 -1.89
N ASP A 46 -11.33 -12.58 -2.29
CA ASP A 46 -10.61 -13.63 -1.55
C ASP A 46 -9.09 -13.33 -1.42
N ALA A 47 -8.55 -12.46 -2.29
CA ALA A 47 -7.16 -12.02 -2.22
C ALA A 47 -6.92 -10.93 -1.16
N SER A 48 -7.97 -10.40 -0.52
CA SER A 48 -7.84 -9.37 0.50
C SER A 48 -7.27 -9.95 1.79
N LEU A 49 -6.25 -9.30 2.33
CA LEU A 49 -5.72 -9.58 3.68
C LEU A 49 -6.53 -8.89 4.78
N CYS A 50 -7.45 -8.02 4.39
CA CYS A 50 -8.24 -7.15 5.26
C CYS A 50 -9.69 -7.66 5.38
N ARG A 51 -10.41 -7.21 6.40
CA ARG A 51 -11.81 -7.57 6.62
C ARG A 51 -12.72 -6.36 6.47
N PRO A 52 -13.80 -6.43 5.68
CA PRO A 52 -14.81 -5.37 5.63
C PRO A 52 -15.60 -5.33 6.95
N ARG A 53 -15.76 -4.15 7.52
CA ARG A 53 -16.57 -3.91 8.74
C ARG A 53 -17.93 -3.32 8.41
N SER A 54 -17.99 -2.42 7.45
CA SER A 54 -19.23 -1.84 6.93
C SER A 54 -18.99 -1.18 5.57
N VAL A 55 -20.06 -1.03 4.79
CA VAL A 55 -20.06 -0.31 3.51
C VAL A 55 -21.06 0.84 3.62
N LEU A 56 -20.70 2.02 3.14
CA LEU A 56 -21.58 3.19 3.00
C LEU A 56 -21.60 3.60 1.53
N ILE A 57 -22.79 3.59 0.93
CA ILE A 57 -22.97 3.78 -0.51
C ILE A 57 -24.05 4.82 -0.81
N ALA A 58 -23.84 5.60 -1.86
CA ALA A 58 -24.86 6.48 -2.40
C ALA A 58 -26.04 5.66 -2.95
N THR A 59 -27.28 6.06 -2.61
CA THR A 59 -28.49 5.34 -3.02
C THR A 59 -28.57 5.12 -4.53
N ASN A 60 -28.11 6.11 -5.32
CA ASN A 60 -28.09 6.02 -6.79
C ASN A 60 -27.03 5.07 -7.37
N ARG A 61 -26.13 4.53 -6.54
CA ARG A 61 -25.07 3.58 -6.96
C ARG A 61 -25.43 2.12 -6.70
N ILE A 62 -26.48 1.86 -5.92
CA ILE A 62 -26.83 0.50 -5.45
C ILE A 62 -27.12 -0.44 -6.63
N ASP A 63 -27.93 -0.02 -7.59
CA ASP A 63 -28.32 -0.90 -8.70
C ASP A 63 -27.12 -1.27 -9.58
N GLY A 64 -26.24 -0.30 -9.87
CA GLY A 64 -25.02 -0.56 -10.65
C GLY A 64 -24.01 -1.46 -9.96
N LEU A 65 -24.10 -1.62 -8.64
CA LEU A 65 -23.16 -2.40 -7.83
C LEU A 65 -23.82 -3.62 -7.16
N ARG A 66 -25.03 -3.98 -7.54
CA ARG A 66 -25.82 -5.04 -6.90
C ARG A 66 -25.02 -6.34 -6.75
N GLY A 67 -24.41 -6.85 -7.82
CA GLY A 67 -23.63 -8.08 -7.79
C GLY A 67 -22.43 -8.02 -6.83
N LEU A 68 -21.75 -6.87 -6.75
CA LEU A 68 -20.66 -6.66 -5.80
C LEU A 68 -21.18 -6.61 -4.35
N LEU A 69 -22.29 -5.92 -4.12
CA LEU A 69 -22.88 -5.80 -2.78
C LEU A 69 -23.47 -7.13 -2.28
N GLU A 70 -23.86 -8.02 -3.17
CA GLU A 70 -24.33 -9.37 -2.83
C GLU A 70 -23.19 -10.28 -2.36
N SER A 71 -21.94 -10.00 -2.73
CA SER A 71 -20.76 -10.72 -2.21
C SER A 71 -20.33 -10.26 -0.81
N VAL A 72 -20.93 -9.19 -0.27
CA VAL A 72 -20.65 -8.73 1.10
C VAL A 72 -21.17 -9.80 2.10
N SER A 73 -20.30 -10.16 3.05
CA SER A 73 -20.66 -11.16 4.07
C SER A 73 -21.91 -10.75 4.87
N PRO A 74 -22.80 -11.69 5.21
CA PRO A 74 -24.10 -11.38 5.86
C PRO A 74 -24.00 -10.57 7.14
N GLY A 75 -22.89 -10.65 7.86
CA GLY A 75 -22.65 -9.88 9.09
C GLY A 75 -22.12 -8.46 8.88
N THR A 76 -21.82 -8.06 7.64
CA THR A 76 -21.27 -6.72 7.32
C THR A 76 -22.42 -5.80 6.88
N PRO A 77 -22.77 -4.75 7.65
CA PRO A 77 -23.85 -3.85 7.31
C PRO A 77 -23.53 -3.01 6.06
N ILE A 78 -24.54 -2.84 5.22
CA ILE A 78 -24.50 -1.96 4.05
C ILE A 78 -25.44 -0.79 4.32
N PHE A 79 -24.88 0.40 4.51
CA PHE A 79 -25.61 1.64 4.69
C PHE A 79 -25.83 2.33 3.35
N ALA A 80 -27.03 2.84 3.12
CA ALA A 80 -27.41 3.60 1.93
C ALA A 80 -27.82 5.01 2.32
N ALA A 81 -27.21 6.02 1.70
CA ALA A 81 -27.47 7.42 1.99
C ALA A 81 -27.62 8.27 0.73
N GLY A 82 -28.30 9.42 0.84
CA GLY A 82 -28.30 10.45 -0.19
C GLY A 82 -26.92 11.09 -0.35
N GLN A 83 -26.66 11.69 -1.51
CA GLN A 83 -25.37 12.33 -1.79
C GLN A 83 -25.03 13.46 -0.79
N ASP A 84 -26.00 14.22 -0.39
CA ASP A 84 -25.87 15.30 0.60
C ASP A 84 -25.41 14.81 1.98
N VAL A 85 -25.89 13.65 2.41
CA VAL A 85 -25.47 13.00 3.64
C VAL A 85 -24.01 12.49 3.51
N LEU A 86 -23.68 11.88 2.38
CA LEU A 86 -22.32 11.39 2.09
C LEU A 86 -21.30 12.54 2.07
N ASP A 87 -21.61 13.64 1.43
CA ASP A 87 -20.73 14.81 1.33
C ASP A 87 -20.47 15.44 2.71
N ARG A 88 -21.50 15.47 3.58
CA ARG A 88 -21.36 15.92 4.98
C ARG A 88 -20.47 14.98 5.80
N ILE A 89 -20.61 13.66 5.63
CA ILE A 89 -19.80 12.65 6.31
C ILE A 89 -18.33 12.75 5.88
N ALA A 90 -18.09 12.89 4.57
CA ALA A 90 -16.73 12.98 4.02
C ALA A 90 -16.05 14.33 4.30
N GLY A 91 -16.83 15.40 4.55
CA GLY A 91 -16.34 16.77 4.67
C GLY A 91 -15.98 17.44 3.32
N PHE A 92 -16.28 16.77 2.20
CA PHE A 92 -16.07 17.26 0.82
C PHE A 92 -17.02 16.51 -0.14
N PRO A 93 -17.24 17.01 -1.38
CA PRO A 93 -18.04 16.31 -2.39
C PRO A 93 -17.46 14.91 -2.69
N LEU A 94 -18.19 13.86 -2.30
CA LEU A 94 -17.77 12.47 -2.50
C LEU A 94 -18.22 11.96 -3.88
N HIS A 95 -17.51 12.35 -4.93
CA HIS A 95 -17.88 12.05 -6.32
C HIS A 95 -18.08 10.56 -6.63
N ARG A 96 -17.39 9.66 -5.92
CA ARG A 96 -17.49 8.22 -6.15
C ARG A 96 -18.68 7.57 -5.44
N GLY A 97 -19.23 8.20 -4.41
CA GLY A 97 -20.40 7.73 -3.68
C GLY A 97 -20.23 6.36 -3.00
N ILE A 98 -18.99 5.94 -2.68
CA ILE A 98 -18.70 4.64 -2.09
C ILE A 98 -17.58 4.79 -1.07
N LEU A 99 -17.87 4.41 0.17
CA LEU A 99 -16.91 4.24 1.25
C LEU A 99 -17.07 2.85 1.86
N ALA A 100 -15.98 2.28 2.32
CA ALA A 100 -16.04 1.10 3.19
C ALA A 100 -15.08 1.30 4.37
N LEU A 101 -15.53 0.90 5.55
CA LEU A 101 -14.69 0.76 6.72
C LEU A 101 -14.11 -0.65 6.71
N GLY A 102 -12.79 -0.75 6.70
CA GLY A 102 -12.06 -2.01 6.74
C GLY A 102 -11.23 -2.14 8.01
N GLU A 103 -10.92 -3.37 8.36
CA GLU A 103 -10.02 -3.74 9.44
C GLU A 103 -8.70 -4.22 8.85
N LYS A 104 -7.58 -3.69 9.35
CA LYS A 104 -6.24 -4.10 8.96
C LYS A 104 -6.01 -5.58 9.26
N PRO A 105 -5.13 -6.25 8.52
CA PRO A 105 -4.68 -7.58 8.89
C PRO A 105 -3.94 -7.53 10.23
N VAL A 106 -3.84 -8.67 10.89
CA VAL A 106 -3.00 -8.81 12.09
C VAL A 106 -1.57 -8.40 11.73
N ALA A 107 -1.00 -7.50 12.52
CA ALA A 107 0.37 -7.04 12.32
C ALA A 107 1.35 -8.22 12.39
N ARG A 108 2.29 -8.26 11.44
CA ARG A 108 3.35 -9.26 11.37
C ARG A 108 4.71 -8.57 11.48
N THR A 109 5.71 -9.27 11.97
CA THR A 109 7.09 -8.80 11.92
C THR A 109 7.66 -9.00 10.52
N VAL A 110 8.73 -8.28 10.20
CA VAL A 110 9.43 -8.42 8.90
C VAL A 110 9.93 -9.86 8.73
N GLU A 111 10.49 -10.46 9.77
CA GLU A 111 10.99 -11.84 9.77
C GLU A 111 9.88 -12.84 9.47
N ALA A 112 8.70 -12.65 10.07
CA ALA A 112 7.55 -13.52 9.85
C ALA A 112 7.00 -13.41 8.42
N VAL A 113 7.04 -12.22 7.80
CA VAL A 113 6.68 -12.05 6.39
C VAL A 113 7.71 -12.72 5.50
N LEU A 114 9.01 -12.49 5.75
CA LEU A 114 10.10 -13.04 4.94
C LEU A 114 10.18 -14.57 5.01
N ALA A 115 9.81 -15.18 6.14
CA ALA A 115 9.80 -16.63 6.33
C ALA A 115 8.78 -17.36 5.45
N ASP A 116 7.66 -16.68 5.12
CA ASP A 116 6.60 -17.27 4.29
C ASP A 116 6.86 -17.11 2.78
N LEU A 117 7.91 -16.36 2.38
CA LEU A 117 8.18 -16.12 0.97
C LEU A 117 8.91 -17.30 0.32
N PRO A 118 8.64 -17.55 -0.98
CA PRO A 118 9.31 -18.59 -1.73
C PRO A 118 10.82 -18.34 -1.83
N GLU A 119 11.56 -19.39 -2.21
CA GLU A 119 13.02 -19.32 -2.37
C GLU A 119 13.43 -18.25 -3.39
N GLU A 120 12.69 -18.13 -4.49
CA GLU A 120 12.81 -17.01 -5.41
C GLU A 120 11.75 -15.97 -5.09
N ALA A 121 12.16 -14.79 -4.66
CA ALA A 121 11.25 -13.70 -4.33
C ALA A 121 11.94 -12.34 -4.52
N VAL A 122 11.22 -11.40 -5.11
CA VAL A 122 11.59 -9.98 -5.11
C VAL A 122 10.69 -9.26 -4.12
N VAL A 123 11.27 -8.45 -3.24
CA VAL A 123 10.53 -7.59 -2.30
C VAL A 123 10.92 -6.14 -2.48
N VAL A 124 10.02 -5.23 -2.14
CA VAL A 124 10.33 -3.80 -2.00
C VAL A 124 10.66 -3.52 -0.54
N ALA A 125 11.78 -2.86 -0.29
CA ALA A 125 12.17 -2.33 0.99
C ALA A 125 12.22 -0.80 0.89
N ALA A 126 11.62 -0.07 1.84
CA ALA A 126 11.54 1.37 1.81
C ALA A 126 11.88 1.99 3.16
N SER A 127 12.62 3.09 3.15
CA SER A 127 13.03 3.82 4.34
C SER A 127 12.70 5.31 4.23
N GLU A 128 12.10 5.86 5.29
CA GLU A 128 11.79 7.30 5.43
C GLU A 128 10.91 7.88 4.30
N ILE A 129 10.08 7.09 3.67
CA ILE A 129 9.14 7.56 2.65
C ILE A 129 7.85 8.02 3.33
N GLY A 130 7.75 9.31 3.67
CA GLY A 130 6.61 9.87 4.39
C GLY A 130 5.41 10.22 3.50
N ASN A 131 5.61 10.41 2.19
CA ASN A 131 4.54 10.79 1.27
C ASN A 131 3.63 9.60 0.95
N HIS A 132 2.35 9.73 1.31
CA HIS A 132 1.35 8.67 1.11
C HIS A 132 1.05 8.36 -0.36
N ASP A 133 1.25 9.30 -1.29
CA ASP A 133 1.14 9.01 -2.72
C ASP A 133 2.25 8.05 -3.14
N ASN A 134 3.49 8.32 -2.73
CA ASN A 134 4.62 7.46 -3.04
C ASN A 134 4.47 6.08 -2.41
N ILE A 135 4.06 5.99 -1.13
CA ILE A 135 3.74 4.70 -0.50
C ILE A 135 2.68 3.95 -1.31
N GLY A 136 1.58 4.60 -1.70
CA GLY A 136 0.54 3.98 -2.51
C GLY A 136 1.05 3.47 -3.86
N VAL A 137 1.90 4.24 -4.55
CA VAL A 137 2.47 3.84 -5.84
C VAL A 137 3.49 2.71 -5.66
N LEU A 138 4.28 2.67 -4.58
CA LEU A 138 5.17 1.55 -4.27
C LEU A 138 4.40 0.22 -4.18
N TYR A 139 3.30 0.20 -3.42
CA TYR A 139 2.43 -0.98 -3.33
C TYR A 139 1.81 -1.35 -4.68
N ARG A 140 1.41 -0.36 -5.48
CA ARG A 140 0.88 -0.59 -6.82
C ARG A 140 1.92 -1.20 -7.75
N ASN A 141 3.14 -0.68 -7.76
CA ASN A 141 4.25 -1.19 -8.56
C ASN A 141 4.64 -2.59 -8.09
N ALA A 142 4.76 -2.83 -6.79
CA ALA A 142 5.02 -4.15 -6.22
C ALA A 142 3.99 -5.18 -6.70
N ALA A 143 2.70 -4.85 -6.63
CA ALA A 143 1.64 -5.74 -7.11
C ALA A 143 1.67 -5.94 -8.63
N ALA A 144 1.95 -4.89 -9.40
CA ALA A 144 1.97 -4.96 -10.87
C ALA A 144 3.14 -5.79 -11.41
N PHE A 145 4.30 -5.73 -10.76
CA PHE A 145 5.50 -6.46 -11.16
C PHE A 145 5.69 -7.79 -10.43
N GLY A 146 4.74 -8.20 -9.58
CA GLY A 146 4.81 -9.50 -8.90
C GLY A 146 5.82 -9.57 -7.77
N ALA A 147 6.15 -8.44 -7.13
CA ALA A 147 6.90 -8.48 -5.88
C ALA A 147 6.09 -9.19 -4.79
N ALA A 148 6.77 -9.93 -3.93
CA ALA A 148 6.13 -10.80 -2.94
C ALA A 148 5.69 -10.05 -1.67
N ALA A 149 6.34 -8.92 -1.34
CA ALA A 149 6.01 -8.10 -0.18
C ALA A 149 6.52 -6.66 -0.33
N VAL A 150 5.96 -5.75 0.48
CA VAL A 150 6.49 -4.40 0.71
C VAL A 150 6.85 -4.25 2.18
N LEU A 151 8.12 -4.02 2.47
CA LEU A 151 8.67 -3.88 3.80
C LEU A 151 9.14 -2.44 4.01
N THR A 152 8.87 -1.87 5.16
CA THR A 152 9.21 -0.48 5.46
C THR A 152 9.98 -0.37 6.76
N ASP A 153 10.57 0.78 7.02
CA ASP A 153 10.92 1.15 8.39
C ASP A 153 9.76 1.91 9.07
N ASP A 154 9.89 2.20 10.35
CA ASP A 154 8.90 2.90 11.18
C ASP A 154 8.75 4.39 10.85
N ARG A 155 9.64 4.92 10.01
CA ARG A 155 9.62 6.33 9.53
C ARG A 155 8.86 6.50 8.22
N CYS A 156 8.44 5.41 7.59
CA CYS A 156 7.57 5.45 6.42
C CYS A 156 6.12 5.80 6.80
N GLY A 157 5.40 6.41 5.87
CA GLY A 157 3.96 6.65 6.01
C GLY A 157 3.17 5.33 6.10
N ASP A 158 2.10 5.33 6.90
CA ASP A 158 1.22 4.17 7.02
C ASP A 158 0.52 3.88 5.66
N PRO A 159 0.68 2.70 5.07
CA PRO A 159 0.06 2.35 3.79
C PRO A 159 -1.47 2.31 3.84
N PHE A 160 -2.06 2.17 5.03
CA PHE A 160 -3.51 2.14 5.22
C PHE A 160 -4.18 3.53 5.30
N TYR A 161 -3.44 4.62 5.12
CA TYR A 161 -4.07 5.91 4.88
C TYR A 161 -4.93 5.87 3.61
N ARG A 162 -6.11 6.50 3.66
CA ARG A 162 -7.07 6.54 2.54
C ARG A 162 -6.41 6.93 1.22
N LYS A 163 -5.48 7.89 1.25
CA LYS A 163 -4.75 8.36 0.08
C LYS A 163 -3.88 7.26 -0.52
N SER A 164 -3.11 6.53 0.30
CA SER A 164 -2.26 5.42 -0.14
C SER A 164 -3.09 4.27 -0.73
N ILE A 165 -4.18 3.88 -0.04
CA ILE A 165 -5.10 2.84 -0.52
C ILE A 165 -5.67 3.22 -1.89
N ARG A 166 -6.10 4.48 -2.06
CA ARG A 166 -6.69 4.97 -3.31
C ARG A 166 -5.67 4.97 -4.46
N VAL A 167 -4.47 5.51 -4.22
CA VAL A 167 -3.40 5.60 -5.23
C VAL A 167 -2.87 4.23 -5.60
N SER A 168 -2.80 3.30 -4.64
CA SER A 168 -2.42 1.91 -4.90
C SER A 168 -3.48 1.11 -5.67
N VAL A 169 -4.66 1.69 -5.93
CA VAL A 169 -5.81 0.99 -6.53
C VAL A 169 -6.18 -0.27 -5.72
N GLY A 170 -6.01 -0.19 -4.38
CA GLY A 170 -6.28 -1.28 -3.45
C GLY A 170 -5.16 -2.33 -3.31
N ALA A 171 -4.01 -2.17 -3.96
CA ALA A 171 -2.89 -3.11 -3.82
C ALA A 171 -2.45 -3.28 -2.35
N VAL A 172 -2.51 -2.22 -1.53
CA VAL A 172 -2.25 -2.27 -0.09
C VAL A 172 -3.08 -3.34 0.62
N LEU A 173 -4.31 -3.57 0.18
CA LEU A 173 -5.25 -4.49 0.84
C LEU A 173 -4.92 -5.98 0.61
N ARG A 174 -4.07 -6.29 -0.36
CA ARG A 174 -3.74 -7.66 -0.76
C ARG A 174 -2.25 -7.98 -0.77
N MET A 175 -1.38 -6.98 -0.60
CA MET A 175 0.07 -7.14 -0.61
C MET A 175 0.57 -7.38 0.82
N PRO A 176 1.29 -8.48 1.10
CA PRO A 176 1.95 -8.66 2.38
C PRO A 176 2.90 -7.50 2.70
N GLY A 177 2.89 -7.04 3.94
CA GLY A 177 3.76 -5.96 4.36
C GLY A 177 4.03 -5.99 5.86
N ALA A 178 5.16 -5.43 6.26
CA ALA A 178 5.55 -5.24 7.66
C ALA A 178 6.48 -4.03 7.79
N ALA A 179 6.53 -3.47 9.00
CA ALA A 179 7.46 -2.39 9.32
C ALA A 179 8.50 -2.87 10.34
N ALA A 180 9.78 -2.59 10.03
CA ALA A 180 10.90 -2.76 10.97
C ALA A 180 11.03 -1.51 11.86
N PRO A 181 11.61 -1.63 13.05
CA PRO A 181 11.81 -0.48 13.95
C PRO A 181 12.88 0.51 13.46
N SER A 182 13.64 0.16 12.42
CA SER A 182 14.63 1.04 11.78
C SER A 182 15.09 0.47 10.45
N LEU A 183 15.73 1.30 9.61
CA LEU A 183 16.39 0.85 8.38
C LEU A 183 17.47 -0.22 8.66
N ALA A 184 18.25 -0.09 9.74
CA ALA A 184 19.26 -1.07 10.10
C ALA A 184 18.62 -2.44 10.40
N ALA A 185 17.56 -2.48 11.21
CA ALA A 185 16.82 -3.70 11.51
C ALA A 185 16.16 -4.30 10.26
N LEU A 186 15.69 -3.46 9.32
CA LEU A 186 15.14 -3.91 8.05
C LEU A 186 16.21 -4.63 7.20
N ILE A 187 17.42 -4.05 7.09
CA ILE A 187 18.54 -4.67 6.36
C ILE A 187 18.97 -5.96 7.06
N ASP A 188 19.10 -5.96 8.41
CA ASP A 188 19.47 -7.15 9.19
C ASP A 188 18.51 -8.33 8.92
N ALA A 189 17.20 -8.06 8.91
CA ALA A 189 16.19 -9.08 8.64
C ALA A 189 16.26 -9.62 7.20
N LEU A 190 16.51 -8.74 6.22
CA LEU A 190 16.68 -9.13 4.81
C LEU A 190 17.92 -10.00 4.61
N GLU A 191 19.06 -9.61 5.17
CA GLU A 191 20.32 -10.37 5.10
C GLU A 191 20.19 -11.75 5.79
N ALA A 192 19.57 -11.78 7.00
CA ALA A 192 19.31 -13.03 7.71
C ALA A 192 18.39 -13.98 6.91
N ALA A 193 17.44 -13.42 6.15
CA ALA A 193 16.59 -14.16 5.23
C ALA A 193 17.23 -14.43 3.86
N ARG A 194 18.52 -14.15 3.68
CA ARG A 194 19.33 -14.39 2.47
C ARG A 194 18.86 -13.61 1.24
N PHE A 195 18.32 -12.40 1.43
CA PHE A 195 18.07 -11.49 0.31
C PHE A 195 19.34 -10.75 -0.06
N GLU A 196 19.65 -10.68 -1.36
CA GLU A 196 20.56 -9.67 -1.89
C GLU A 196 19.84 -8.31 -1.82
N VAL A 197 20.35 -7.40 -0.97
CA VAL A 197 19.78 -6.07 -0.84
C VAL A 197 20.39 -5.15 -1.87
N ILE A 198 19.53 -4.63 -2.78
CA ILE A 198 19.92 -3.76 -3.89
C ILE A 198 19.40 -2.37 -3.60
N ALA A 199 20.29 -1.46 -3.23
CA ALA A 199 19.97 -0.07 -2.96
C ALA A 199 20.00 0.76 -4.26
N LEU A 200 18.95 1.55 -4.49
CA LEU A 200 18.95 2.51 -5.59
C LEU A 200 19.45 3.88 -5.10
N SER A 201 20.50 4.37 -5.76
CA SER A 201 21.08 5.68 -5.48
C SER A 201 21.53 6.39 -6.76
N PRO A 202 21.26 7.70 -6.91
CA PRO A 202 21.76 8.45 -8.05
C PRO A 202 23.29 8.60 -8.03
N SER A 203 23.96 8.42 -6.88
CA SER A 203 25.41 8.48 -6.75
C SER A 203 26.14 7.16 -7.06
N ALA A 204 25.41 6.09 -7.37
CA ALA A 204 25.99 4.81 -7.68
C ALA A 204 26.71 4.82 -9.04
N THR A 205 27.83 4.12 -9.10
CA THR A 205 28.61 3.93 -10.33
C THR A 205 28.21 2.68 -11.12
N GLU A 206 27.66 1.69 -10.44
CA GLU A 206 27.13 0.49 -11.07
C GLU A 206 25.75 0.79 -11.70
N PRO A 207 25.55 0.57 -13.00
CA PRO A 207 24.28 0.83 -13.63
C PRO A 207 23.27 -0.28 -13.34
N MET A 208 22.01 0.10 -13.09
CA MET A 208 20.91 -0.83 -12.78
C MET A 208 20.61 -1.84 -13.90
N ASN A 209 20.84 -1.48 -15.16
CA ASN A 209 20.59 -2.36 -16.31
C ASN A 209 21.52 -3.58 -16.39
N GLY A 210 22.56 -3.63 -15.56
CA GLY A 210 23.41 -4.82 -15.39
C GLY A 210 22.88 -5.84 -14.38
N LEU A 211 21.74 -5.57 -13.73
CA LEU A 211 21.12 -6.53 -12.82
C LEU A 211 20.43 -7.66 -13.58
N GLU A 212 20.78 -8.90 -13.24
CA GLU A 212 20.06 -10.06 -13.74
C GLU A 212 18.72 -10.22 -13.03
N PRO A 213 17.64 -10.60 -13.72
CA PRO A 213 16.34 -10.84 -13.09
C PRO A 213 16.33 -12.12 -12.23
N GLY A 214 15.34 -12.19 -11.31
CA GLY A 214 15.10 -13.35 -10.45
C GLY A 214 15.96 -13.39 -9.18
N GLY A 215 15.99 -14.53 -8.52
CA GLY A 215 16.66 -14.74 -7.25
C GLY A 215 15.90 -14.20 -6.03
N ARG A 216 16.58 -14.16 -4.88
CA ARG A 216 16.02 -13.64 -3.62
C ARG A 216 16.55 -12.23 -3.38
N ARG A 217 15.80 -11.22 -3.83
CA ARG A 217 16.29 -9.84 -3.91
C ARG A 217 15.34 -8.83 -3.26
N ALA A 218 15.92 -7.85 -2.57
CA ALA A 218 15.21 -6.73 -2.00
C ALA A 218 15.61 -5.42 -2.70
N LEU A 219 14.66 -4.75 -3.34
CA LEU A 219 14.86 -3.43 -3.89
C LEU A 219 14.71 -2.40 -2.78
N LEU A 220 15.82 -1.81 -2.31
CA LEU A 220 15.84 -0.83 -1.24
C LEU A 220 15.79 0.60 -1.79
N LEU A 221 14.82 1.36 -1.29
CA LEU A 221 14.52 2.72 -1.68
C LEU A 221 14.60 3.65 -0.47
N GLY A 222 15.23 4.80 -0.64
CA GLY A 222 15.34 5.84 0.40
C GLY A 222 14.35 6.97 0.23
N SER A 223 14.38 7.90 1.20
CA SER A 223 13.57 9.11 1.21
C SER A 223 13.87 10.04 0.03
N GLU A 224 12.90 10.91 -0.28
CA GLU A 224 13.10 12.02 -1.20
C GLU A 224 14.03 13.06 -0.57
N GLY A 225 14.99 13.54 -1.34
CA GLY A 225 16.01 14.49 -0.92
C GLY A 225 17.29 13.78 -0.43
N PRO A 226 17.46 13.45 0.86
CA PRO A 226 18.71 12.88 1.36
C PRO A 226 18.99 11.45 0.87
N GLY A 227 17.96 10.72 0.44
CA GLY A 227 18.12 9.33 -0.02
C GLY A 227 18.46 8.35 1.11
N LEU A 228 19.21 7.31 0.78
CA LEU A 228 19.69 6.32 1.73
C LEU A 228 21.00 6.81 2.41
N PRO A 229 21.17 6.60 3.72
CA PRO A 229 22.40 6.96 4.40
C PRO A 229 23.60 6.11 3.94
N ALA A 230 24.80 6.69 4.00
CA ALA A 230 26.03 6.02 3.57
C ALA A 230 26.27 4.67 4.29
N SER A 231 25.85 4.56 5.56
CA SER A 231 25.94 3.31 6.33
C SER A 231 25.08 2.18 5.77
N ALA A 232 23.91 2.50 5.19
CA ALA A 232 23.07 1.51 4.51
C ALA A 232 23.69 1.11 3.15
N MET A 233 24.13 2.11 2.38
CA MET A 233 24.76 1.86 1.08
C MET A 233 26.04 1.02 1.18
N ALA A 234 26.82 1.17 2.25
CA ALA A 234 28.03 0.37 2.49
C ALA A 234 27.75 -1.13 2.76
N ARG A 235 26.51 -1.48 3.16
CA ARG A 235 26.07 -2.85 3.43
C ARG A 235 25.36 -3.50 2.26
N THR A 236 25.04 -2.76 1.23
CA THR A 236 24.16 -3.19 0.14
C THR A 236 24.86 -3.07 -1.21
N ARG A 237 24.41 -3.82 -2.20
CA ARG A 237 24.79 -3.56 -3.58
C ARG A 237 24.09 -2.30 -4.05
N THR A 238 24.84 -1.25 -4.32
CA THR A 238 24.28 0.04 -4.71
C THR A 238 24.35 0.23 -6.21
N VAL A 239 23.20 0.43 -6.85
CA VAL A 239 23.08 0.61 -8.30
C VAL A 239 22.34 1.92 -8.63
N GLY A 240 22.61 2.47 -9.81
CA GLY A 240 22.04 3.73 -10.26
C GLY A 240 21.30 3.62 -11.58
N ILE A 241 20.37 4.54 -11.78
CA ILE A 241 19.74 4.78 -13.09
C ILE A 241 20.52 5.92 -13.74
N PRO A 242 21.17 5.72 -14.91
CA PRO A 242 21.87 6.78 -15.60
C PRO A 242 20.91 7.93 -15.97
N MET A 243 21.26 9.15 -15.56
CA MET A 243 20.49 10.36 -15.85
C MET A 243 21.14 11.17 -16.96
N ALA A 244 20.35 11.75 -17.84
CA ALA A 244 20.81 12.65 -18.89
C ALA A 244 20.85 14.11 -18.40
N GLY A 245 21.74 14.93 -18.97
CA GLY A 245 21.72 16.38 -18.79
C GLY A 245 22.00 16.88 -17.38
N GLY A 246 22.67 16.09 -16.53
CA GLY A 246 22.98 16.47 -15.14
C GLY A 246 21.77 16.51 -14.22
N PHE A 247 20.69 15.80 -14.56
CA PHE A 247 19.51 15.67 -13.72
C PHE A 247 19.83 14.82 -12.48
N ASP A 248 19.39 15.26 -11.30
CA ASP A 248 19.83 14.67 -10.03
C ASP A 248 19.16 13.34 -9.71
N SER A 249 17.85 13.21 -9.93
CA SER A 249 17.09 12.01 -9.52
C SER A 249 15.72 11.93 -10.18
N LEU A 250 15.07 10.77 -10.04
CA LEU A 250 13.67 10.54 -10.36
C LEU A 250 12.85 10.43 -9.05
N ASN A 251 11.54 10.68 -9.15
CA ASN A 251 10.62 10.36 -8.05
C ASN A 251 10.75 8.89 -7.64
N VAL A 252 10.73 8.64 -6.33
CA VAL A 252 10.96 7.29 -5.76
C VAL A 252 9.98 6.23 -6.26
N ALA A 253 8.74 6.62 -6.53
CA ALA A 253 7.73 5.71 -7.06
C ALA A 253 8.01 5.33 -8.52
N VAL A 254 8.52 6.25 -9.34
CA VAL A 254 8.98 5.97 -10.71
C VAL A 254 10.21 5.07 -10.66
N THR A 255 11.17 5.39 -9.79
CA THR A 255 12.38 4.61 -9.56
C THR A 255 12.05 3.17 -9.16
N SER A 256 11.05 2.98 -8.28
CA SER A 256 10.60 1.64 -7.88
C SER A 256 10.06 0.82 -9.04
N ALA A 257 9.32 1.44 -9.95
CA ALA A 257 8.78 0.74 -11.12
C ALA A 257 9.90 0.25 -12.04
N LEU A 258 10.90 1.09 -12.31
CA LEU A 258 12.06 0.73 -13.13
C LEU A 258 12.89 -0.39 -12.49
N GLY A 259 13.16 -0.29 -11.18
CA GLY A 259 13.90 -1.30 -10.43
C GLY A 259 13.17 -2.64 -10.40
N LEU A 260 11.86 -2.63 -10.12
CA LEU A 260 11.05 -3.85 -10.13
C LEU A 260 10.97 -4.46 -11.54
N TYR A 261 10.76 -3.64 -12.56
CA TYR A 261 10.78 -4.11 -13.94
C TYR A 261 12.07 -4.86 -14.26
N GLN A 262 13.24 -4.29 -13.90
CA GLN A 262 14.54 -4.93 -14.12
C GLN A 262 14.69 -6.25 -13.35
N LEU A 263 14.23 -6.31 -12.09
CA LEU A 263 14.43 -7.48 -11.23
C LEU A 263 13.43 -8.61 -11.48
N THR A 264 12.25 -8.31 -12.05
CA THR A 264 11.17 -9.29 -12.22
C THR A 264 10.96 -9.75 -13.67
N GLN A 265 11.68 -9.19 -14.63
CA GLN A 265 11.59 -9.65 -16.01
C GLN A 265 12.08 -11.10 -16.08
N ARG A 266 11.16 -12.02 -16.33
CA ARG A 266 11.54 -13.34 -16.81
C ARG A 266 11.77 -13.22 -18.32
N GLN A 267 12.94 -13.62 -18.80
CA GLN A 267 13.14 -13.82 -20.22
C GLN A 267 12.07 -14.83 -20.67
N ALA A 268 11.22 -14.40 -21.63
CA ALA A 268 10.17 -15.21 -22.19
C ALA A 268 10.77 -16.37 -23.01
#